data_0593bae64aeaee8dd220a6353c3e3fb4
#
_entry.id   0593bae64aeaee8dd220a6353c3e3fb4
#
_cell.length_a   1.000
_cell.length_b   1.000
_cell.length_c   1.000
_cell.angle_alpha   90.00
_cell.angle_beta   90.00
_cell.angle_gamma   90.00
#
_symmetry.space_group_name_H-M   'P 1'
#
loop_
_entity.id
_entity.type
_entity.pdbx_description
1 polymer ?
#
loop_
_entity_poly.entity_id
_entity_poly.type
_entity_poly.pdbx_seq_one_letter_code
_entity_poly.pdbx_strand_id
1 'polypeptide(L)'
;MKKNIILRCNVVAALRKSMTEHGFLEITTPILTASSPEGARDYLVPARNHPGKFYALPQAPQQFKQLLMTSGFDRYFQIAPCFRDEDARGDRSPGEFYQLDMEMAFATQDDIFAVLEDVLPPIFAKFGTYNVASSAPFRRIPYNTAMETYLSLIHISEPTRQEA
;
A
#
# COMPACT_ATOMS: atom_id res chain seq x y z
N MET A 1 1.06 13.01 19.87
CA MET A 1 0.39 11.71 19.70
C MET A 1 -1.08 11.83 19.30
N LYS A 2 -2.02 12.41 20.11
CA LYS A 2 -3.47 12.50 19.80
C LYS A 2 -3.77 13.08 18.40
N LYS A 3 -3.11 14.17 18.00
CA LYS A 3 -3.30 14.80 16.68
C LYS A 3 -2.97 13.84 15.52
N ASN A 4 -1.90 13.07 15.62
CA ASN A 4 -1.49 12.12 14.56
C ASN A 4 -2.47 10.96 14.44
N ILE A 5 -3.00 10.47 15.57
CA ILE A 5 -4.03 9.41 15.56
C ILE A 5 -5.31 9.92 14.88
N ILE A 6 -5.77 11.12 15.23
CA ILE A 6 -6.95 11.73 14.60
C ILE A 6 -6.70 11.96 13.10
N LEU A 7 -5.52 12.48 12.73
CA LEU A 7 -5.14 12.66 11.32
C LEU A 7 -5.22 11.34 10.55
N ARG A 8 -4.60 10.27 11.09
CA ARG A 8 -4.65 8.94 10.50
C ARG A 8 -6.10 8.45 10.30
N CYS A 9 -6.95 8.58 11.32
CA CYS A 9 -8.36 8.20 11.22
C CYS A 9 -9.08 8.96 10.10
N ASN A 10 -8.85 10.26 10.00
CA ASN A 10 -9.48 11.11 8.98
C ASN A 10 -8.98 10.79 7.57
N VAL A 11 -7.67 10.54 7.40
CA VAL A 11 -7.08 10.12 6.12
C VAL A 11 -7.66 8.78 5.69
N VAL A 12 -7.71 7.79 6.58
CA VAL A 12 -8.28 6.47 6.27
C VAL A 12 -9.76 6.56 5.89
N ALA A 13 -10.55 7.36 6.63
CA ALA A 13 -11.96 7.58 6.31
C ALA A 13 -12.14 8.24 4.92
N ALA A 14 -11.30 9.21 4.59
CA ALA A 14 -11.34 9.88 3.29
C ALA A 14 -10.94 8.94 2.14
N LEU A 15 -9.91 8.11 2.34
CA LEU A 15 -9.51 7.07 1.37
C LEU A 15 -10.64 6.08 1.13
N ARG A 16 -11.27 5.54 2.19
CA ARG A 16 -12.41 4.62 2.06
C ARG A 16 -13.56 5.23 1.27
N LYS A 17 -13.90 6.47 1.60
CA LYS A 17 -14.96 7.20 0.88
C LYS A 17 -14.62 7.30 -0.61
N SER A 18 -13.42 7.79 -0.94
CA SER A 18 -12.98 7.95 -2.33
C SER A 18 -12.96 6.63 -3.09
N MET A 19 -12.41 5.56 -2.52
CA MET A 19 -12.39 4.24 -3.15
C MET A 19 -13.79 3.69 -3.41
N THR A 20 -14.72 3.85 -2.47
CA THR A 20 -16.11 3.43 -2.63
C THR A 20 -16.81 4.23 -3.73
N GLU A 21 -16.57 5.54 -3.82
CA GLU A 21 -17.12 6.40 -4.88
C GLU A 21 -16.59 6.01 -6.27
N HIS A 22 -15.41 5.42 -6.35
CA HIS A 22 -14.83 4.84 -7.58
C HIS A 22 -15.28 3.39 -7.85
N GLY A 23 -16.27 2.89 -7.10
CA GLY A 23 -16.86 1.57 -7.33
C GLY A 23 -16.06 0.40 -6.78
N PHE A 24 -15.09 0.64 -5.89
CA PHE A 24 -14.37 -0.42 -5.22
C PHE A 24 -15.14 -0.96 -4.01
N LEU A 25 -15.09 -2.27 -3.80
CA LEU A 25 -15.60 -2.94 -2.62
C LEU A 25 -14.47 -3.14 -1.60
N GLU A 26 -14.70 -2.71 -0.36
CA GLU A 26 -13.78 -3.00 0.74
C GLU A 26 -14.00 -4.44 1.22
N ILE A 27 -13.01 -5.31 1.04
CA ILE A 27 -13.08 -6.72 1.45
C ILE A 27 -11.90 -7.02 2.35
N THR A 28 -12.19 -7.40 3.60
CA THR A 28 -11.17 -7.77 4.58
C THR A 28 -10.74 -9.23 4.37
N THR A 29 -9.44 -9.46 4.31
CA THR A 29 -8.84 -10.77 4.12
C THR A 29 -8.31 -11.35 5.44
N PRO A 30 -8.16 -12.69 5.55
CA PRO A 30 -7.60 -13.32 6.74
C PRO A 30 -6.17 -12.85 7.06
N ILE A 31 -5.87 -12.75 8.37
CA ILE A 31 -4.54 -12.38 8.88
C ILE A 31 -3.70 -13.62 9.20
N LEU A 32 -4.31 -14.69 9.74
CA LEU A 32 -3.61 -15.95 9.96
C LEU A 32 -3.61 -16.77 8.67
N THR A 33 -2.50 -16.79 7.97
CA THR A 33 -2.37 -17.40 6.63
C THR A 33 -1.23 -18.41 6.58
N ALA A 34 -1.04 -19.03 5.43
CA ALA A 34 0.19 -19.75 5.12
C ALA A 34 1.28 -18.74 4.72
N SER A 35 2.54 -19.14 4.87
CA SER A 35 3.67 -18.39 4.33
C SER A 35 3.52 -18.14 2.84
N SER A 36 3.85 -16.94 2.39
CA SER A 36 3.81 -16.55 0.98
C SER A 36 5.18 -16.02 0.56
N PRO A 37 5.67 -16.38 -0.63
CA PRO A 37 7.02 -16.02 -1.09
C PRO A 37 7.06 -14.57 -1.63
N GLU A 38 6.77 -13.59 -0.77
CA GLU A 38 6.71 -12.16 -1.14
C GLU A 38 8.06 -11.44 -1.02
N GLY A 39 9.13 -12.16 -0.66
CA GLY A 39 10.49 -11.64 -0.62
C GLY A 39 10.98 -11.14 0.74
N ALA A 40 10.11 -10.83 1.70
CA ALA A 40 10.48 -10.54 3.08
C ALA A 40 10.43 -11.80 3.96
N ARG A 41 10.95 -11.72 5.18
CA ARG A 41 10.76 -12.77 6.19
C ARG A 41 9.38 -12.64 6.81
N ASP A 42 8.72 -13.79 7.09
CA ASP A 42 7.43 -13.86 7.73
C ASP A 42 7.55 -13.74 9.25
N TYR A 43 6.60 -13.04 9.87
CA TYR A 43 6.30 -13.26 11.29
C TYR A 43 5.48 -14.53 11.44
N LEU A 44 5.93 -15.44 12.28
CA LEU A 44 5.32 -16.76 12.48
C LEU A 44 4.52 -16.81 13.79
N VAL A 45 3.33 -17.40 13.71
CA VAL A 45 2.46 -17.66 14.87
C VAL A 45 2.34 -19.17 15.06
N PRO A 46 2.79 -19.75 16.21
CA PRO A 46 2.67 -21.18 16.43
C PRO A 46 1.23 -21.67 16.40
N ALA A 47 0.97 -22.76 15.68
CA ALA A 47 -0.36 -23.37 15.62
C ALA A 47 -0.59 -24.28 16.83
N ARG A 48 -1.39 -23.83 17.80
CA ARG A 48 -1.64 -24.56 19.07
C ARG A 48 -2.12 -25.99 18.86
N ASN A 49 -3.00 -26.22 17.89
CA ASN A 49 -3.60 -27.52 17.62
C ASN A 49 -2.76 -28.42 16.70
N HIS A 50 -1.65 -27.92 16.21
CA HIS A 50 -0.78 -28.63 15.27
C HIS A 50 0.69 -28.43 15.68
N PRO A 51 1.23 -29.21 16.62
CA PRO A 51 2.61 -29.08 17.06
C PRO A 51 3.60 -29.11 15.89
N GLY A 52 4.56 -28.18 15.88
CA GLY A 52 5.55 -28.03 14.82
C GLY A 52 5.06 -27.31 13.56
N LYS A 53 3.79 -26.85 13.52
CA LYS A 53 3.26 -26.03 12.44
C LYS A 53 3.05 -24.58 12.88
N PHE A 54 3.06 -23.68 11.90
CA PHE A 54 2.95 -22.23 12.10
C PHE A 54 1.98 -21.64 11.10
N TYR A 55 1.29 -20.60 11.51
CA TYR A 55 0.69 -19.61 10.64
C TYR A 55 1.72 -18.53 10.34
N ALA A 56 1.59 -17.87 9.21
CA ALA A 56 2.33 -16.65 8.90
C ALA A 56 1.38 -15.44 8.97
N LEU A 57 1.91 -14.30 9.42
CA LEU A 57 1.23 -13.01 9.25
C LEU A 57 1.44 -12.50 7.81
N PRO A 58 0.44 -11.89 7.16
CA PRO A 58 0.51 -11.55 5.75
C PRO A 58 1.49 -10.41 5.50
N GLN A 59 2.37 -10.59 4.53
CA GLN A 59 3.23 -9.52 4.00
C GLN A 59 2.45 -8.54 3.11
N ALA A 60 1.43 -9.05 2.43
CA ALA A 60 0.40 -8.37 1.65
C ALA A 60 -0.73 -9.37 1.36
N PRO A 61 -1.97 -8.93 1.06
CA PRO A 61 -3.10 -9.82 0.77
C PRO A 61 -3.08 -10.39 -0.65
N GLN A 62 -1.91 -10.60 -1.25
CA GLN A 62 -1.72 -10.90 -2.67
C GLN A 62 -2.50 -12.12 -3.16
N GLN A 63 -2.45 -13.23 -2.44
CA GLN A 63 -3.16 -14.45 -2.84
C GLN A 63 -4.67 -14.28 -2.76
N PHE A 64 -5.17 -13.62 -1.73
CA PHE A 64 -6.60 -13.40 -1.54
C PHE A 64 -7.19 -12.47 -2.59
N LYS A 65 -6.52 -11.37 -2.91
CA LYS A 65 -7.03 -10.45 -3.94
C LYS A 65 -7.06 -11.08 -5.33
N GLN A 66 -6.10 -11.94 -5.67
CA GLN A 66 -6.14 -12.73 -6.91
C GLN A 66 -7.34 -13.70 -6.93
N LEU A 67 -7.63 -14.36 -5.80
CA LEU A 67 -8.81 -15.22 -5.68
C LEU A 67 -10.11 -14.43 -5.82
N LEU A 68 -10.17 -13.21 -5.27
CA LEU A 68 -11.32 -12.34 -5.44
C LEU A 68 -11.54 -11.96 -6.91
N MET A 69 -10.47 -11.58 -7.63
CA MET A 69 -10.58 -11.28 -9.07
C MET A 69 -11.06 -12.47 -9.88
N THR A 70 -10.51 -13.66 -9.63
CA THR A 70 -10.96 -14.89 -10.32
C THR A 70 -12.37 -15.34 -9.92
N SER A 71 -12.87 -14.87 -8.77
CA SER A 71 -14.24 -15.11 -8.30
C SER A 71 -15.28 -14.13 -8.86
N GLY A 72 -14.85 -13.20 -9.73
CA GLY A 72 -15.74 -12.26 -10.41
C GLY A 72 -15.94 -10.91 -9.70
N PHE A 73 -15.06 -10.55 -8.77
CA PHE A 73 -15.01 -9.19 -8.24
C PHE A 73 -14.20 -8.30 -9.18
N ASP A 74 -14.78 -7.23 -9.69
CA ASP A 74 -14.11 -6.35 -10.66
C ASP A 74 -13.20 -5.31 -10.02
N ARG A 75 -13.55 -4.83 -8.82
CA ARG A 75 -12.82 -3.78 -8.10
C ARG A 75 -12.81 -4.07 -6.61
N TYR A 76 -11.64 -4.35 -6.09
CA TYR A 76 -11.39 -4.63 -4.68
C TYR A 76 -10.47 -3.57 -4.09
N PHE A 77 -10.68 -3.22 -2.83
CA PHE A 77 -9.66 -2.56 -2.02
C PHE A 77 -9.73 -3.01 -0.55
N GLN A 78 -8.67 -2.73 0.16
CA GLN A 78 -8.57 -2.94 1.62
C GLN A 78 -7.54 -1.98 2.21
N ILE A 79 -7.78 -1.49 3.42
CA ILE A 79 -6.72 -0.93 4.26
C ILE A 79 -6.08 -2.11 4.97
N ALA A 80 -5.13 -2.75 4.32
CA ALA A 80 -4.57 -4.04 4.72
C ALA A 80 -3.46 -3.90 5.76
N PRO A 81 -3.55 -4.57 6.92
CA PRO A 81 -2.39 -4.72 7.80
C PRO A 81 -1.36 -5.64 7.13
N CYS A 82 -0.13 -5.19 7.08
CA CYS A 82 0.99 -5.91 6.48
C CYS A 82 2.13 -6.04 7.47
N PHE A 83 2.80 -7.19 7.44
CA PHE A 83 3.83 -7.57 8.38
C PHE A 83 5.06 -8.07 7.63
N ARG A 84 6.23 -7.50 7.93
CA ARG A 84 7.50 -7.92 7.32
C ARG A 84 8.57 -7.94 8.40
N ASP A 85 9.16 -9.11 8.64
CA ASP A 85 10.26 -9.28 9.59
C ASP A 85 11.58 -8.89 8.90
N GLU A 86 11.75 -7.59 8.74
CA GLU A 86 12.94 -6.96 8.16
C GLU A 86 13.55 -6.01 9.18
N ASP A 87 14.78 -5.58 8.93
CA ASP A 87 15.44 -4.60 9.78
C ASP A 87 14.63 -3.30 9.80
N ALA A 88 13.97 -3.07 10.91
CA ALA A 88 13.09 -1.93 11.08
C ALA A 88 13.91 -0.62 11.05
N ARG A 89 13.57 0.24 10.11
CA ARG A 89 14.04 1.64 10.10
C ARG A 89 12.94 2.46 10.77
N GLY A 90 13.21 2.96 11.98
CA GLY A 90 12.21 3.61 12.83
C GLY A 90 11.52 4.84 12.21
N ASP A 91 12.11 5.42 11.18
CA ASP A 91 11.60 6.60 10.48
C ASP A 91 10.74 6.27 9.26
N ARG A 92 10.87 5.07 8.65
CA ARG A 92 10.21 4.79 7.36
C ARG A 92 9.76 3.36 7.12
N SER A 93 10.19 2.38 7.89
CA SER A 93 9.88 0.96 7.64
C SER A 93 9.68 0.19 8.95
N PRO A 94 8.55 0.38 9.64
CA PRO A 94 8.19 -0.48 10.76
C PRO A 94 7.85 -1.88 10.24
N GLY A 95 8.09 -2.91 11.06
CA GLY A 95 7.74 -4.31 10.73
C GLY A 95 6.24 -4.54 10.55
N GLU A 96 5.39 -3.68 11.10
CA GLU A 96 3.94 -3.62 10.91
C GLU A 96 3.55 -2.29 10.28
N PHE A 97 2.81 -2.34 9.18
CA PHE A 97 2.30 -1.15 8.49
C PHE A 97 0.97 -1.44 7.79
N TYR A 98 0.34 -0.39 7.26
CA TYR A 98 -0.93 -0.51 6.54
C TYR A 98 -0.75 -0.06 5.09
N GLN A 99 -1.34 -0.83 4.18
CA GLN A 99 -1.39 -0.48 2.76
C GLN A 99 -2.82 -0.14 2.36
N LEU A 100 -2.99 0.88 1.53
CA LEU A 100 -4.15 0.96 0.65
C LEU A 100 -3.87 -0.05 -0.47
N ASP A 101 -4.37 -1.26 -0.32
CA ASP A 101 -4.25 -2.31 -1.32
C ASP A 101 -5.48 -2.30 -2.21
N MET A 102 -5.28 -2.38 -3.52
CA MET A 102 -6.38 -2.40 -4.49
C MET A 102 -6.06 -3.33 -5.65
N GLU A 103 -7.12 -3.88 -6.27
CA GLU A 103 -7.02 -4.70 -7.47
C GLU A 103 -8.18 -4.39 -8.40
N MET A 104 -7.93 -4.40 -9.71
CA MET A 104 -8.92 -4.17 -10.75
C MET A 104 -8.84 -5.28 -11.78
N ALA A 105 -9.99 -5.91 -12.09
CA ALA A 105 -10.09 -6.85 -13.19
C ALA A 105 -10.17 -6.11 -14.54
N PHE A 106 -9.66 -6.74 -15.59
CA PHE A 106 -9.70 -6.25 -16.98
C PHE A 106 -9.14 -4.84 -17.19
N ALA A 107 -8.25 -4.39 -16.31
CA ALA A 107 -7.68 -3.05 -16.31
C ALA A 107 -6.30 -3.02 -16.97
N THR A 108 -6.00 -1.93 -17.64
CA THR A 108 -4.68 -1.57 -18.13
C THR A 108 -3.90 -0.78 -17.06
N GLN A 109 -2.63 -0.55 -17.29
CA GLN A 109 -1.81 0.32 -16.45
C GLN A 109 -2.39 1.74 -16.36
N ASP A 110 -2.90 2.26 -17.47
CA ASP A 110 -3.46 3.61 -17.54
C ASP A 110 -4.77 3.72 -16.72
N ASP A 111 -5.58 2.67 -16.66
CA ASP A 111 -6.78 2.64 -15.82
C ASP A 111 -6.43 2.72 -14.33
N ILE A 112 -5.36 2.05 -13.91
CA ILE A 112 -4.84 2.13 -12.53
C ILE A 112 -4.32 3.54 -12.23
N PHE A 113 -3.56 4.13 -13.16
CA PHE A 113 -3.08 5.49 -13.00
C PHE A 113 -4.21 6.51 -12.88
N ALA A 114 -5.27 6.38 -13.70
CA ALA A 114 -6.42 7.26 -13.63
C ALA A 114 -7.09 7.22 -12.24
N VAL A 115 -7.29 6.03 -11.67
CA VAL A 115 -7.84 5.90 -10.31
C VAL A 115 -6.93 6.56 -9.27
N LEU A 116 -5.61 6.34 -9.35
CA LEU A 116 -4.67 6.95 -8.40
C LEU A 116 -4.62 8.47 -8.52
N GLU A 117 -4.72 8.99 -9.75
CA GLU A 117 -4.74 10.43 -10.05
C GLU A 117 -6.04 11.11 -9.59
N ASP A 118 -7.13 10.36 -9.45
CA ASP A 118 -8.39 10.87 -8.89
C ASP A 118 -8.43 10.75 -7.35
N VAL A 119 -7.89 9.66 -6.80
CA VAL A 119 -7.97 9.36 -5.35
C VAL A 119 -6.95 10.14 -4.53
N LEU A 120 -5.68 10.20 -4.95
CA LEU A 120 -4.61 10.72 -4.12
C LEU A 120 -4.58 12.25 -4.00
N PRO A 121 -4.73 13.07 -5.07
CA PRO A 121 -4.60 14.52 -4.98
C PRO A 121 -5.55 15.17 -3.96
N PRO A 122 -6.85 14.82 -3.88
CA PRO A 122 -7.74 15.38 -2.88
C PRO A 122 -7.32 15.06 -1.43
N ILE A 123 -6.71 13.88 -1.21
CA ILE A 123 -6.19 13.49 0.11
C ILE A 123 -5.01 14.37 0.49
N PHE A 124 -4.05 14.54 -0.41
CA PHE A 124 -2.90 15.42 -0.17
C PHE A 124 -3.30 16.89 0.00
N ALA A 125 -4.22 17.38 -0.81
CA ALA A 125 -4.74 18.75 -0.71
C ALA A 125 -5.43 19.01 0.63
N LYS A 126 -6.14 18.01 1.17
CA LYS A 126 -6.91 18.15 2.41
C LYS A 126 -6.05 17.97 3.67
N PHE A 127 -5.09 17.06 3.65
CA PHE A 127 -4.36 16.61 4.83
C PHE A 127 -2.86 16.90 4.80
N GLY A 128 -2.32 17.26 3.63
CA GLY A 128 -0.90 17.57 3.48
C GLY A 128 -0.54 18.89 4.16
N THR A 129 0.69 18.96 4.65
CA THR A 129 1.27 20.18 5.26
C THR A 129 2.24 20.87 4.31
N TYR A 130 2.58 20.25 3.20
CA TYR A 130 3.47 20.79 2.17
C TYR A 130 2.70 21.06 0.89
N ASN A 131 3.21 21.98 0.09
CA ASN A 131 2.66 22.23 -1.25
C ASN A 131 2.87 20.99 -2.13
N VAL A 132 1.84 20.60 -2.85
CA VAL A 132 1.93 19.49 -3.81
C VAL A 132 2.75 19.95 -5.00
N ALA A 133 3.88 19.29 -5.27
CA ALA A 133 4.82 19.67 -6.32
C ALA A 133 4.29 19.40 -7.73
N SER A 134 3.34 18.47 -7.88
CA SER A 134 2.71 18.15 -9.16
C SER A 134 1.22 17.89 -8.98
N SER A 135 0.42 18.40 -9.90
CA SER A 135 -1.01 18.06 -10.01
C SER A 135 -1.19 16.87 -10.96
N ALA A 136 -2.37 16.24 -10.92
CA ALA A 136 -2.73 15.25 -11.95
C ALA A 136 -2.87 15.94 -13.35
N PRO A 137 -2.45 15.26 -14.44
CA PRO A 137 -1.81 13.95 -14.47
C PRO A 137 -0.39 13.98 -13.90
N PHE A 138 -0.03 13.00 -13.08
CA PHE A 138 1.30 12.93 -12.47
C PHE A 138 2.38 12.68 -13.52
N ARG A 139 3.58 13.25 -13.27
CA ARG A 139 4.74 12.97 -14.10
C ARG A 139 5.06 11.48 -14.06
N ARG A 140 5.14 10.85 -15.23
CA ARG A 140 5.55 9.45 -15.39
C ARG A 140 7.05 9.41 -15.65
N ILE A 141 7.77 8.75 -14.78
CA ILE A 141 9.23 8.61 -14.86
C ILE A 141 9.56 7.18 -15.29
N PRO A 142 10.13 6.95 -16.48
CA PRO A 142 10.57 5.62 -16.90
C PRO A 142 11.60 5.04 -15.91
N TYR A 143 11.60 3.71 -15.75
CA TYR A 143 12.49 3.03 -14.81
C TYR A 143 13.97 3.41 -15.00
N ASN A 144 14.47 3.35 -16.23
CA ASN A 144 15.87 3.67 -16.51
C ASN A 144 16.20 5.14 -16.13
N THR A 145 15.31 6.08 -16.45
CA THR A 145 15.47 7.49 -16.05
C THR A 145 15.47 7.64 -14.53
N ALA A 146 14.62 6.91 -13.83
CA ALA A 146 14.59 6.94 -12.36
C ALA A 146 15.91 6.42 -11.77
N MET A 147 16.42 5.30 -12.29
CA MET A 147 17.69 4.72 -11.85
C MET A 147 18.89 5.60 -12.18
N GLU A 148 18.95 6.21 -13.37
CA GLU A 148 20.04 7.09 -13.79
C GLU A 148 20.07 8.40 -12.99
N THR A 149 18.88 8.97 -12.71
CA THR A 149 18.79 10.30 -12.09
C THR A 149 18.83 10.22 -10.55
N TYR A 150 18.18 9.22 -9.97
CA TYR A 150 17.96 9.14 -8.52
C TYR A 150 18.68 7.96 -7.88
N LEU A 151 19.33 7.09 -8.65
CA LEU A 151 20.03 5.86 -8.21
C LEU A 151 19.14 4.88 -7.41
N SER A 152 17.86 5.17 -7.25
CA SER A 152 16.90 4.34 -6.50
C SER A 152 15.48 4.82 -6.77
N LEU A 153 14.53 3.89 -6.79
CA LEU A 153 13.09 4.22 -6.81
C LEU A 153 12.62 4.85 -5.50
N ILE A 154 13.34 4.64 -4.40
CA ILE A 154 13.01 5.16 -3.07
C ILE A 154 13.34 6.64 -2.94
N HIS A 155 14.38 7.15 -3.63
CA HIS A 155 14.85 8.53 -3.53
C HIS A 155 14.09 9.52 -4.42
N ILE A 156 13.11 9.06 -5.19
CA ILE A 156 12.27 9.95 -6.00
C ILE A 156 11.46 10.92 -5.11
N SER A 157 11.19 10.54 -3.86
CA SER A 157 10.44 11.36 -2.90
C SER A 157 11.32 12.16 -1.92
N GLU A 158 12.63 11.96 -1.90
CA GLU A 158 13.55 12.71 -1.04
C GLU A 158 14.26 13.79 -1.86
N PRO A 159 14.24 15.06 -1.41
CA PRO A 159 15.07 16.09 -2.03
C PRO A 159 16.53 15.67 -1.85
N THR A 160 17.25 15.55 -2.95
CA THR A 160 18.70 15.35 -2.96
C THR A 160 19.33 16.47 -2.11
N ARG A 161 19.84 16.16 -0.92
CA ARG A 161 20.82 17.02 -0.28
C ARG A 161 22.06 16.94 -1.15
N GLN A 162 22.22 17.88 -2.04
CA GLN A 162 23.53 18.19 -2.57
C GLN A 162 24.34 18.73 -1.38
N GLU A 163 25.26 17.94 -0.92
CA GLU A 163 26.34 18.44 -0.09
C GLU A 163 27.14 19.43 -0.92
N ALA A 164 27.14 20.67 -0.46
CA ALA A 164 28.01 21.72 -0.96
C ALA A 164 29.45 21.50 -0.48
#